data_ad9cdc5d04588560d3b7e088ba4f5faa
#
_entry.id   ad9cdc5d04588560d3b7e088ba4f5faa
#
_cell.length_a   1.000
_cell.length_b   1.000
_cell.length_c   1.000
_cell.angle_alpha   90.00
_cell.angle_beta   90.00
_cell.angle_gamma   90.00
#
_symmetry.space_group_name_H-M   'P 1'
#
loop_
_entity.id
_entity.type
_entity.pdbx_description
1 polymer ?
#
loop_
_entity_poly.entity_id
_entity_poly.type
_entity_poly.pdbx_seq_one_letter_code
_entity_poly.pdbx_strand_id
1 'polypeptide(L)'
;MTVSLHIKVEGLDALKRKLGADWTKPIQAGTVAVGQEIRNVVAQYPGPSSQPVEWASEKQRRWWFASRREANLPFKYTRGSDAWSQTLGKSWTVRPEGQTNAVVGTKATYGPWVQSHAQQTAQHKATGWKTDKEAVEEVERGGKAMRIFRAIIQKWLKR
;
A
#
# COMPACT_ATOMS: atom_id res chain seq x y z
N MET A 1 -12.48 -8.38 4.83
CA MET A 1 -11.45 -7.67 5.64
C MET A 1 -10.72 -6.70 4.74
N THR A 2 -10.38 -5.52 5.26
CA THR A 2 -9.68 -4.47 4.48
C THR A 2 -8.29 -4.29 5.09
N VAL A 3 -7.26 -4.13 4.27
CA VAL A 3 -5.94 -3.72 4.76
C VAL A 3 -5.96 -2.21 4.94
N SER A 4 -5.64 -1.73 6.14
CA SER A 4 -5.52 -0.30 6.43
C SER A 4 -4.31 -0.05 7.32
N LEU A 5 -3.57 1.00 6.99
CA LEU A 5 -2.41 1.47 7.72
C LEU A 5 -2.74 2.83 8.31
N HIS A 6 -2.50 2.99 9.61
CA HIS A 6 -2.73 4.23 10.32
C HIS A 6 -1.41 4.93 10.63
N ILE A 7 -1.26 6.15 10.12
CA ILE A 7 -0.08 6.99 10.37
C ILE A 7 -0.47 7.99 11.45
N LYS A 8 0.24 7.98 12.58
CA LYS A 8 0.03 8.88 13.71
C LYS A 8 1.25 9.76 13.93
N VAL A 9 1.04 11.03 14.21
CA VAL A 9 2.11 11.96 14.60
C VAL A 9 2.02 12.21 16.10
N GLU A 10 3.09 11.92 16.81
CA GLU A 10 3.21 12.16 18.25
C GLU A 10 3.99 13.45 18.55
N GLY A 11 3.80 14.00 19.75
CA GLY A 11 4.49 15.21 20.18
C GLY A 11 3.92 16.53 19.64
N LEU A 12 2.81 16.51 18.91
CA LEU A 12 2.20 17.71 18.32
C LEU A 12 1.81 18.76 19.35
N ASP A 13 1.24 18.35 20.48
CA ASP A 13 0.81 19.30 21.52
C ASP A 13 1.98 20.00 22.19
N ALA A 14 3.12 19.33 22.33
CA ALA A 14 4.34 19.94 22.80
C ALA A 14 4.88 20.98 21.80
N LEU A 15 4.77 20.67 20.51
CA LEU A 15 5.18 21.58 19.43
C LEU A 15 4.28 22.82 19.36
N LYS A 16 2.98 22.64 19.44
CA LYS A 16 1.99 23.76 19.48
C LYS A 16 2.27 24.71 20.63
N ARG A 17 2.53 24.20 21.82
CA ARG A 17 2.86 25.02 23.01
C ARG A 17 4.15 25.81 22.82
N LYS A 18 5.17 25.23 22.18
CA LYS A 18 6.46 25.91 21.97
C LYS A 18 6.41 26.99 20.89
N LEU A 19 5.63 26.80 19.85
CA LEU A 19 5.66 27.65 18.68
C LEU A 19 4.49 28.63 18.59
N GLY A 20 3.46 28.49 19.45
CA GLY A 20 2.30 29.38 19.49
C GLY A 20 1.43 29.38 18.22
N ALA A 21 1.70 28.48 17.26
CA ALA A 21 1.01 28.41 15.97
C ALA A 21 0.21 27.13 15.81
N ASP A 22 -0.85 27.16 15.01
CA ASP A 22 -1.61 25.96 14.66
C ASP A 22 -0.91 25.17 13.54
N TRP A 23 -0.26 24.11 13.92
CA TRP A 23 0.44 23.19 13.03
C TRP A 23 -0.41 22.04 12.50
N THR A 24 -1.70 22.03 12.79
CA THR A 24 -2.61 20.93 12.40
C THR A 24 -2.61 20.72 10.88
N LYS A 25 -2.79 21.80 10.13
CA LYS A 25 -2.84 21.72 8.65
C LYS A 25 -1.53 21.22 8.00
N PRO A 26 -0.35 21.80 8.33
CA PRO A 26 0.90 21.31 7.76
C PRO A 26 1.23 19.87 8.18
N ILE A 27 0.89 19.48 9.41
CA ILE A 27 1.10 18.10 9.86
C ILE A 27 0.16 17.13 9.13
N GLN A 28 -1.12 17.48 9.00
CA GLN A 28 -2.05 16.66 8.20
C GLN A 28 -1.56 16.52 6.75
N ALA A 29 -1.13 17.60 6.13
CA ALA A 29 -0.56 17.57 4.78
C ALA A 29 0.67 16.67 4.69
N GLY A 30 1.56 16.74 5.68
CA GLY A 30 2.74 15.86 5.78
C GLY A 30 2.38 14.40 5.95
N THR A 31 1.43 14.10 6.82
CA THR A 31 0.97 12.73 7.07
C THR A 31 0.30 12.12 5.83
N VAL A 32 -0.54 12.89 5.15
CA VAL A 32 -1.16 12.46 3.88
C VAL A 32 -0.10 12.23 2.80
N ALA A 33 0.91 13.08 2.70
CA ALA A 33 2.00 12.92 1.73
C ALA A 33 2.87 11.68 2.00
N VAL A 34 3.16 11.38 3.27
CA VAL A 34 3.82 10.12 3.66
C VAL A 34 2.93 8.92 3.32
N GLY A 35 1.63 9.02 3.62
CA GLY A 35 0.65 8.00 3.22
C GLY A 35 0.63 7.75 1.72
N GLN A 36 0.72 8.82 0.91
CA GLN A 36 0.78 8.71 -0.54
C GLN A 36 2.04 7.97 -1.01
N GLU A 37 3.16 8.15 -0.32
CA GLU A 37 4.38 7.43 -0.62
C GLU A 37 4.26 5.93 -0.27
N ILE A 38 3.71 5.59 0.88
CA ILE A 38 3.40 4.20 1.25
C ILE A 38 2.45 3.58 0.22
N ARG A 39 1.40 4.31 -0.16
CA ARG A 39 0.48 3.90 -1.22
C ARG A 39 1.19 3.61 -2.53
N ASN A 40 2.16 4.45 -2.92
CA ASN A 40 2.93 4.23 -4.14
C ASN A 40 3.74 2.95 -4.09
N VAL A 41 4.30 2.59 -2.93
CA VAL A 41 5.05 1.34 -2.74
C VAL A 41 4.13 0.12 -2.83
N VAL A 42 3.01 0.10 -2.10
CA VAL A 42 2.08 -1.05 -2.13
C VAL A 42 1.35 -1.19 -3.47
N ALA A 43 1.16 -0.10 -4.20
CA ALA A 43 0.53 -0.12 -5.52
C ALA A 43 1.44 -0.68 -6.63
N GLN A 44 2.75 -0.82 -6.35
CA GLN A 44 3.68 -1.41 -7.31
C GLN A 44 3.47 -2.91 -7.41
N TYR A 45 3.37 -3.38 -8.64
CA TYR A 45 3.31 -4.80 -8.94
C TYR A 45 4.73 -5.37 -9.00
N PRO A 46 4.94 -6.58 -8.47
CA PRO A 46 6.21 -7.27 -8.66
C PRO A 46 6.47 -7.48 -10.16
N GLY A 47 7.73 -7.62 -10.53
CA GLY A 47 8.13 -8.02 -11.87
C GLY A 47 7.51 -9.36 -12.29
N PRO A 48 7.63 -9.77 -13.55
CA PRO A 48 7.20 -11.11 -13.96
C PRO A 48 7.96 -12.14 -13.13
N SER A 49 7.20 -13.05 -12.47
CA SER A 49 7.80 -14.13 -11.72
C SER A 49 8.51 -15.10 -12.67
N SER A 50 9.78 -15.36 -12.41
CA SER A 50 10.54 -16.42 -13.07
C SER A 50 10.32 -17.79 -12.40
N GLN A 51 9.70 -17.80 -11.22
CA GLN A 51 9.43 -19.03 -10.48
C GLN A 51 8.24 -19.77 -11.09
N PRO A 52 8.35 -21.09 -11.28
CA PRO A 52 7.21 -21.90 -11.67
C PRO A 52 6.13 -21.84 -10.58
N VAL A 53 4.88 -21.89 -10.99
CA VAL A 53 3.76 -21.93 -10.04
C VAL A 53 3.77 -23.28 -9.33
N GLU A 54 4.02 -23.25 -8.03
CA GLU A 54 3.88 -24.43 -7.19
C GLU A 54 2.40 -24.64 -6.83
N TRP A 55 1.89 -25.79 -7.23
CA TRP A 55 0.51 -26.17 -6.92
C TRP A 55 0.47 -26.99 -5.64
N ALA A 56 -0.40 -26.67 -4.72
CA ALA A 56 -0.58 -27.43 -3.49
C ALA A 56 -1.09 -28.88 -3.77
N SER A 57 -1.77 -29.09 -4.91
CA SER A 57 -2.20 -30.41 -5.36
C SER A 57 -2.51 -30.41 -6.86
N GLU A 58 -2.48 -31.57 -7.48
CA GLU A 58 -2.92 -31.75 -8.87
C GLU A 58 -4.41 -31.43 -9.05
N LYS A 59 -5.24 -31.67 -8.01
CA LYS A 59 -6.65 -31.28 -7.99
C LYS A 59 -6.82 -29.75 -8.09
N GLN A 60 -6.04 -28.99 -7.33
CA GLN A 60 -6.04 -27.52 -7.39
C GLN A 60 -5.62 -27.02 -8.77
N ARG A 61 -4.57 -27.61 -9.34
CA ARG A 61 -4.09 -27.28 -10.69
C ARG A 61 -5.18 -27.49 -11.74
N ARG A 62 -5.81 -28.67 -11.77
CA ARG A 62 -6.90 -29.00 -12.70
C ARG A 62 -8.09 -28.08 -12.55
N TRP A 63 -8.50 -27.81 -11.30
CA TRP A 63 -9.58 -26.87 -11.01
C TRP A 63 -9.29 -25.48 -11.55
N TRP A 64 -8.07 -24.98 -11.33
CA TRP A 64 -7.68 -23.66 -11.81
C TRP A 64 -7.76 -23.55 -13.35
N PHE A 65 -7.24 -24.53 -14.08
CA PHE A 65 -7.32 -24.55 -15.54
C PHE A 65 -8.77 -24.68 -16.03
N ALA A 66 -9.59 -25.49 -15.37
CA ALA A 66 -11.00 -25.66 -15.71
C ALA A 66 -11.79 -24.37 -15.51
N SER A 67 -11.65 -23.72 -14.35
CA SER A 67 -12.36 -22.46 -14.06
C SER A 67 -11.97 -21.32 -14.98
N ARG A 68 -10.70 -21.23 -15.39
CA ARG A 68 -10.30 -20.21 -16.37
C ARG A 68 -10.85 -20.49 -17.77
N ARG A 69 -10.93 -21.74 -18.17
CA ARG A 69 -11.56 -22.15 -19.45
C ARG A 69 -13.04 -21.82 -19.44
N GLU A 70 -13.75 -22.17 -18.37
CA GLU A 70 -15.17 -21.87 -18.21
C GLU A 70 -15.45 -20.35 -18.25
N ALA A 71 -14.62 -19.56 -17.58
CA ALA A 71 -14.70 -18.10 -17.57
C ALA A 71 -14.14 -17.42 -18.83
N ASN A 72 -13.70 -18.19 -19.83
CA ASN A 72 -13.03 -17.69 -21.04
C ASN A 72 -11.86 -16.73 -20.76
N LEU A 73 -11.08 -17.02 -19.71
CA LEU A 73 -9.94 -16.22 -19.30
C LEU A 73 -8.62 -16.81 -19.83
N PRO A 74 -7.63 -15.98 -20.17
CA PRO A 74 -6.35 -16.47 -20.66
C PRO A 74 -5.61 -17.24 -19.55
N PHE A 75 -4.93 -18.32 -19.90
CA PHE A 75 -4.13 -19.11 -18.96
C PHE A 75 -2.87 -18.37 -18.49
N LYS A 76 -2.38 -17.44 -19.28
CA LYS A 76 -1.27 -16.56 -18.94
C LYS A 76 -1.80 -15.15 -18.78
N TYR A 77 -1.68 -14.64 -17.54
CA TYR A 77 -2.03 -13.26 -17.29
C TYR A 77 -0.97 -12.32 -17.89
N THR A 78 -1.44 -11.35 -18.68
CA THR A 78 -0.59 -10.26 -19.17
C THR A 78 -1.06 -8.96 -18.54
N ARG A 79 -0.15 -8.30 -17.83
CA ARG A 79 -0.47 -7.05 -17.13
C ARG A 79 -0.88 -5.96 -18.12
N GLY A 80 -2.00 -5.30 -17.84
CA GLY A 80 -2.52 -4.24 -18.70
C GLY A 80 -3.34 -4.74 -19.89
N SER A 81 -3.60 -6.07 -19.99
CA SER A 81 -4.32 -6.66 -21.13
C SER A 81 -5.83 -6.36 -21.16
N ASP A 82 -6.40 -5.99 -20.02
CA ASP A 82 -7.84 -5.74 -19.89
C ASP A 82 -8.16 -4.65 -18.83
N ALA A 83 -9.43 -4.24 -18.79
CA ALA A 83 -9.92 -3.22 -17.85
C ALA A 83 -9.79 -3.63 -16.37
N TRP A 84 -9.74 -4.93 -16.07
CA TRP A 84 -9.62 -5.49 -14.73
C TRP A 84 -8.17 -5.64 -14.29
N SER A 85 -7.25 -5.43 -15.21
CA SER A 85 -5.83 -5.49 -14.92
C SER A 85 -5.41 -4.38 -13.96
N GLN A 86 -4.51 -4.72 -13.03
CA GLN A 86 -3.97 -3.81 -12.02
C GLN A 86 -5.02 -3.24 -11.04
N THR A 87 -6.14 -3.92 -10.84
CA THR A 87 -7.22 -3.47 -9.94
C THR A 87 -6.73 -3.24 -8.52
N LEU A 88 -5.89 -4.13 -7.96
CA LEU A 88 -5.37 -3.99 -6.61
C LEU A 88 -4.56 -2.69 -6.46
N GLY A 89 -3.59 -2.43 -7.32
CA GLY A 89 -2.78 -1.21 -7.27
C GLY A 89 -3.62 0.07 -7.42
N LYS A 90 -4.63 0.05 -8.30
CA LYS A 90 -5.56 1.16 -8.50
C LYS A 90 -6.52 1.37 -7.32
N SER A 91 -6.81 0.32 -6.54
CA SER A 91 -7.76 0.37 -5.43
C SER A 91 -7.17 0.94 -4.13
N TRP A 92 -5.85 1.08 -4.05
CA TRP A 92 -5.20 1.71 -2.91
C TRP A 92 -5.47 3.20 -2.87
N THR A 93 -5.93 3.68 -1.72
CA THR A 93 -6.27 5.09 -1.48
C THR A 93 -5.63 5.59 -0.20
N VAL A 94 -5.47 6.91 -0.12
CA VAL A 94 -5.03 7.61 1.09
C VAL A 94 -6.11 8.61 1.45
N ARG A 95 -6.50 8.63 2.71
CA ARG A 95 -7.45 9.63 3.24
C ARG A 95 -6.93 10.21 4.55
N PRO A 96 -7.16 11.49 4.81
CA PRO A 96 -6.93 12.04 6.14
C PRO A 96 -7.89 11.39 7.14
N GLU A 97 -7.43 11.22 8.38
CA GLU A 97 -8.22 10.73 9.49
C GLU A 97 -7.99 11.65 10.71
N GLY A 98 -9.06 12.31 11.16
CA GLY A 98 -8.92 13.35 12.17
C GLY A 98 -8.05 14.51 11.71
N GLN A 99 -7.35 15.15 12.65
CA GLN A 99 -6.57 16.35 12.38
C GLN A 99 -5.13 16.08 11.94
N THR A 100 -4.54 14.97 12.36
CA THR A 100 -3.09 14.71 12.22
C THR A 100 -2.74 13.35 11.66
N ASN A 101 -3.74 12.51 11.41
CA ASN A 101 -3.54 11.16 10.97
C ASN A 101 -3.93 10.98 9.50
N ALA A 102 -3.46 9.92 8.87
CA ALA A 102 -3.92 9.46 7.58
C ALA A 102 -4.04 7.94 7.57
N VAL A 103 -4.98 7.45 6.78
CA VAL A 103 -5.19 6.02 6.56
C VAL A 103 -4.86 5.70 5.12
N VAL A 104 -4.03 4.68 4.94
CA VAL A 104 -3.74 4.05 3.64
C VAL A 104 -4.47 2.73 3.59
N GLY A 105 -5.33 2.52 2.62
CA GLY A 105 -6.15 1.33 2.57
C GLY A 105 -6.62 0.97 1.16
N THR A 106 -7.10 -0.27 1.01
CA THR A 106 -7.67 -0.77 -0.23
C THR A 106 -9.06 -1.34 -0.01
N LYS A 107 -9.95 -1.15 -1.00
CA LYS A 107 -11.28 -1.78 -1.03
C LYS A 107 -11.28 -3.16 -1.68
N ALA A 108 -10.16 -3.60 -2.25
CA ALA A 108 -10.06 -4.91 -2.86
C ALA A 108 -10.18 -6.00 -1.79
N THR A 109 -11.24 -6.81 -1.87
CA THR A 109 -11.55 -7.87 -0.88
C THR A 109 -10.46 -8.94 -0.78
N TYR A 110 -9.72 -9.15 -1.84
CA TYR A 110 -8.59 -10.09 -1.90
C TYR A 110 -7.25 -9.45 -1.47
N GLY A 111 -7.21 -8.13 -1.24
CA GLY A 111 -6.02 -7.39 -0.81
C GLY A 111 -5.27 -8.03 0.36
N PRO A 112 -5.96 -8.49 1.43
CA PRO A 112 -5.31 -9.12 2.57
C PRO A 112 -4.46 -10.34 2.20
N TRP A 113 -4.94 -11.20 1.31
CA TRP A 113 -4.20 -12.40 0.88
C TRP A 113 -3.00 -12.10 -0.03
N VAL A 114 -2.97 -10.91 -0.62
CA VAL A 114 -1.87 -10.48 -1.49
C VAL A 114 -0.83 -9.66 -0.74
N GLN A 115 -1.25 -8.72 0.12
CA GLN A 115 -0.35 -7.69 0.66
C GLN A 115 -0.44 -7.46 2.17
N SER A 116 -1.26 -8.20 2.93
CA SER A 116 -1.22 -8.09 4.40
C SER A 116 -0.07 -8.92 4.96
N HIS A 117 0.77 -8.34 5.82
CA HIS A 117 1.83 -9.08 6.51
C HIS A 117 1.31 -10.24 7.37
N ALA A 118 0.06 -10.15 7.85
CA ALA A 118 -0.56 -11.17 8.69
C ALA A 118 -1.25 -12.28 7.89
N GLN A 119 -1.66 -12.03 6.64
CA GLN A 119 -2.53 -12.93 5.87
C GLN A 119 -2.01 -13.24 4.47
N GLN A 120 -0.85 -12.69 4.07
CA GLN A 120 -0.30 -12.92 2.76
C GLN A 120 -0.07 -14.42 2.52
N THR A 121 -0.56 -14.91 1.38
CA THR A 121 -0.34 -16.31 1.02
C THR A 121 1.10 -16.56 0.59
N ALA A 122 1.59 -17.78 0.79
CA ALA A 122 2.94 -18.19 0.40
C ALA A 122 3.22 -17.93 -1.09
N GLN A 123 2.23 -18.12 -1.96
CA GLN A 123 2.33 -17.85 -3.39
C GLN A 123 2.59 -16.37 -3.68
N HIS A 124 1.86 -15.45 -3.04
CA HIS A 124 2.06 -14.02 -3.26
C HIS A 124 3.40 -13.55 -2.70
N LYS A 125 3.83 -14.10 -1.57
CA LYS A 125 5.18 -13.87 -1.02
C LYS A 125 6.26 -14.31 -2.01
N ALA A 126 6.16 -15.53 -2.53
CA ALA A 126 7.12 -16.08 -3.49
C ALA A 126 7.17 -15.30 -4.82
N THR A 127 6.07 -14.65 -5.21
CA THR A 127 6.02 -13.81 -6.42
C THR A 127 6.46 -12.37 -6.20
N GLY A 128 6.94 -12.01 -5.00
CA GLY A 128 7.57 -10.72 -4.71
C GLY A 128 6.59 -9.57 -4.43
N TRP A 129 5.34 -9.90 -4.04
CA TRP A 129 4.42 -8.88 -3.57
C TRP A 129 4.86 -8.36 -2.21
N LYS A 130 5.06 -7.04 -2.14
CA LYS A 130 5.36 -6.37 -0.87
C LYS A 130 4.14 -6.34 0.02
N THR A 131 4.37 -6.59 1.30
CA THR A 131 3.34 -6.44 2.33
C THR A 131 3.17 -4.97 2.73
N ASP A 132 2.06 -4.69 3.41
CA ASP A 132 1.80 -3.40 4.06
C ASP A 132 2.94 -2.99 5.01
N LYS A 133 3.43 -3.93 5.81
CA LYS A 133 4.55 -3.72 6.74
C LYS A 133 5.86 -3.39 6.01
N GLU A 134 6.22 -4.16 4.99
CA GLU A 134 7.42 -3.92 4.20
C GLU A 134 7.39 -2.55 3.49
N ALA A 135 6.21 -2.11 3.04
CA ALA A 135 6.06 -0.79 2.44
C ALA A 135 6.30 0.35 3.44
N VAL A 136 5.81 0.21 4.67
CA VAL A 136 6.10 1.17 5.76
C VAL A 136 7.59 1.19 6.06
N GLU A 137 8.19 0.04 6.28
CA GLU A 137 9.62 -0.09 6.59
C GLU A 137 10.51 0.50 5.48
N GLU A 138 10.12 0.35 4.22
CA GLU A 138 10.86 0.93 3.09
C GLU A 138 10.85 2.46 3.12
N VAL A 139 9.68 3.04 3.40
CA VAL A 139 9.53 4.51 3.49
C VAL A 139 10.25 5.07 4.71
N GLU A 140 10.23 4.35 5.84
CA GLU A 140 10.93 4.75 7.07
C GLU A 140 12.45 4.60 6.95
N ARG A 141 12.94 3.44 6.53
CA ARG A 141 14.37 3.10 6.44
C ARG A 141 15.13 4.06 5.52
N GLY A 142 14.51 4.47 4.43
CA GLY A 142 15.09 5.46 3.52
C GLY A 142 15.09 6.90 4.06
N GLY A 143 14.56 7.15 5.26
CA GLY A 143 14.34 8.50 5.80
C GLY A 143 13.41 9.36 4.93
N LYS A 144 12.65 8.73 4.04
CA LYS A 144 11.79 9.41 3.06
C LYS A 144 10.61 10.11 3.72
N ALA A 145 10.01 9.48 4.74
CA ALA A 145 8.97 10.08 5.55
C ALA A 145 9.44 11.40 6.17
N MET A 146 10.60 11.42 6.79
CA MET A 146 11.15 12.61 7.42
C MET A 146 11.48 13.70 6.39
N ARG A 147 12.02 13.34 5.23
CA ARG A 147 12.29 14.32 4.15
C ARG A 147 11.01 14.97 3.64
N ILE A 148 9.94 14.19 3.47
CA ILE A 148 8.62 14.68 3.05
C ILE A 148 8.07 15.66 4.09
N PHE A 149 8.04 15.28 5.35
CA PHE A 149 7.60 16.15 6.44
C PHE A 149 8.39 17.47 6.47
N ARG A 150 9.71 17.38 6.46
CA ARG A 150 10.59 18.56 6.48
C ARG A 150 10.30 19.50 5.31
N ALA A 151 10.14 18.98 4.10
CA ALA A 151 9.84 19.81 2.93
C ALA A 151 8.50 20.54 3.07
N ILE A 152 7.47 19.87 3.58
CA ILE A 152 6.15 20.46 3.78
C ILE A 152 6.19 21.54 4.86
N ILE A 153 6.82 21.27 6.00
CA ILE A 153 6.97 22.25 7.09
C ILE A 153 7.76 23.46 6.61
N GLN A 154 8.86 23.29 5.89
CA GLN A 154 9.64 24.39 5.33
C GLN A 154 8.83 25.26 4.34
N LYS A 155 7.99 24.62 3.52
CA LYS A 155 7.09 25.35 2.61
C LYS A 155 6.05 26.18 3.37
N TRP A 156 5.59 25.70 4.51
CA TRP A 156 4.64 26.42 5.37
C TRP A 156 5.30 27.59 6.11
N LEU A 157 6.52 27.43 6.58
CA LEU A 157 7.28 28.49 7.27
C LEU A 157 7.66 29.67 6.35
N LYS A 158 7.66 29.46 5.04
CA LYS A 158 7.97 30.51 4.06
C LYS A 158 6.75 31.30 3.57
N ARG A 159 5.55 30.96 4.06
CA ARG A 159 4.29 31.67 3.76
C ARG A 159 3.96 32.69 4.83
#